data_1a5730970b6635e0e946fb71b5d263d2
#
_entry.id   1a5730970b6635e0e946fb71b5d263d2
#
_cell.length_a   1.000
_cell.length_b   1.000
_cell.length_c   1.000
_cell.angle_alpha   90.00
_cell.angle_beta   90.00
_cell.angle_gamma   90.00
#
_symmetry.space_group_name_H-M   'P 1'
#
loop_
_entity.id
_entity.type
_entity.pdbx_description
1 polymer ?
#
loop_
_entity_poly.entity_id
_entity_poly.type
_entity_poly.pdbx_seq_one_letter_code
_entity_poly.pdbx_strand_id
1 'polypeptide(L)'
;EWKRLTVSNTSELQFQIEFGNTFHGTGDTLISADALLNLKAYPPKHILDSGVHIYEEVDPSHEYIMLCDVGRGIGQDYSTFNIIDISTKPFKQVVTYRNNTISPLLFPNIIYKIANLYKECLVVVESNDHGIVVCNALYHDLEYENLYIESAVKADKLGVLMTKKVKRIGCSTFKELLEQNKLEIIDEHTIMEITTFEARGNSYEASNGNHDDLVMNFIMFGYFAGTNFFNELTDMNLKDILYAKRLKEIDDGVVPFGFIDDGSAAQKEYANQGRADGWLYDDTDKNF
;
A
#
# COMPACT_ATOMS: atom_id res chain seq x y z
N GLU A 1 7.06 39.78 12.05
CA GLU A 1 6.81 39.14 13.37
C GLU A 1 5.50 38.35 13.37
N TRP A 2 4.40 38.96 12.91
CA TRP A 2 3.08 38.27 12.78
C TRP A 2 3.13 37.05 11.89
N LYS A 3 3.73 37.10 10.68
CA LYS A 3 3.90 35.96 9.78
C LYS A 3 4.60 34.79 10.49
N ARG A 4 5.70 35.03 11.20
CA ARG A 4 6.45 34.02 11.94
C ARG A 4 5.61 33.34 13.03
N LEU A 5 4.80 34.13 13.76
CA LEU A 5 3.91 33.61 14.79
C LEU A 5 2.79 32.77 14.20
N THR A 6 2.20 33.19 13.09
CA THR A 6 1.12 32.45 12.43
C THR A 6 1.64 31.13 11.85
N VAL A 7 2.80 31.17 11.17
CA VAL A 7 3.46 29.96 10.62
C VAL A 7 3.89 28.99 11.73
N SER A 8 4.33 29.50 12.91
CA SER A 8 4.69 28.64 14.04
C SER A 8 3.48 27.95 14.69
N ASN A 9 2.29 28.53 14.55
CA ASN A 9 1.04 28.00 15.12
C ASN A 9 0.22 27.17 14.13
N THR A 10 0.54 27.26 12.83
CA THR A 10 -0.13 26.52 11.76
C THR A 10 0.91 25.79 10.91
N SER A 11 1.09 26.18 9.66
CA SER A 11 2.21 25.80 8.79
C SER A 11 2.45 26.89 7.75
N GLU A 12 3.59 26.87 7.07
CA GLU A 12 3.83 27.79 5.95
C GLU A 12 2.76 27.58 4.86
N LEU A 13 2.37 26.35 4.61
CA LEU A 13 1.31 26.00 3.66
C LEU A 13 -0.04 26.60 4.08
N GLN A 14 -0.45 26.41 5.33
CA GLN A 14 -1.69 26.98 5.87
C GLN A 14 -1.65 28.52 5.79
N PHE A 15 -0.50 29.13 6.10
CA PHE A 15 -0.32 30.55 5.98
C PHE A 15 -0.47 31.04 4.54
N GLN A 16 0.09 30.33 3.56
CA GLN A 16 -0.03 30.68 2.15
C GLN A 16 -1.47 30.53 1.64
N ILE A 17 -2.18 29.51 2.06
CA ILE A 17 -3.59 29.28 1.71
C ILE A 17 -4.47 30.39 2.30
N GLU A 18 -4.31 30.73 3.58
CA GLU A 18 -5.18 31.68 4.28
C GLU A 18 -4.84 33.14 4.02
N PHE A 19 -3.58 33.48 3.88
CA PHE A 19 -3.09 34.88 3.85
C PHE A 19 -2.28 35.24 2.61
N GLY A 20 -1.77 34.26 1.89
CA GLY A 20 -0.91 34.50 0.71
C GLY A 20 -1.68 34.85 -0.56
N ASN A 21 -3.00 34.70 -0.60
CA ASN A 21 -3.85 34.81 -1.80
C ASN A 21 -3.32 33.99 -2.99
N THR A 22 -2.41 33.09 -2.74
CA THR A 22 -1.92 32.14 -3.73
C THR A 22 -2.81 30.91 -3.68
N PHE A 23 -3.98 31.05 -4.29
CA PHE A 23 -4.80 29.89 -4.66
C PHE A 23 -3.99 29.09 -5.68
N HIS A 24 -3.25 28.08 -5.22
CA HIS A 24 -2.64 27.08 -6.09
C HIS A 24 -3.66 26.04 -6.58
N GLY A 25 -4.96 26.29 -6.43
CA GLY A 25 -6.03 25.56 -7.05
C GLY A 25 -6.53 26.33 -8.26
N THR A 26 -5.71 26.41 -9.31
CA THR A 26 -6.24 26.73 -10.65
C THR A 26 -7.17 25.60 -11.05
N GLY A 27 -8.20 25.86 -11.85
CA GLY A 27 -9.22 24.86 -12.24
C GLY A 27 -8.66 23.62 -12.97
N ASP A 28 -7.35 23.47 -13.05
CA ASP A 28 -6.62 22.43 -13.76
C ASP A 28 -5.92 21.41 -12.82
N THR A 29 -6.03 21.56 -11.49
CA THR A 29 -5.47 20.58 -10.54
C THR A 29 -6.24 19.25 -10.58
N LEU A 30 -5.53 18.12 -10.34
CA LEU A 30 -6.15 16.80 -10.27
C LEU A 30 -7.25 16.75 -9.21
N ILE A 31 -6.96 17.28 -8.03
CA ILE A 31 -7.86 17.28 -6.86
C ILE A 31 -8.64 18.60 -6.83
N SER A 32 -9.92 18.53 -6.53
CA SER A 32 -10.79 19.70 -6.43
C SER A 32 -10.38 20.66 -5.33
N ALA A 33 -10.62 21.96 -5.51
CA ALA A 33 -10.27 22.98 -4.54
C ALA A 33 -10.88 22.71 -3.16
N ASP A 34 -12.13 22.24 -3.12
CA ASP A 34 -12.82 21.91 -1.85
C ASP A 34 -12.13 20.77 -1.10
N ALA A 35 -11.67 19.74 -1.82
CA ALA A 35 -10.93 18.64 -1.19
C ALA A 35 -9.54 19.09 -0.73
N LEU A 36 -8.84 19.94 -1.50
CA LEU A 36 -7.55 20.51 -1.12
C LEU A 36 -7.64 21.33 0.18
N LEU A 37 -8.70 22.14 0.35
CA LEU A 37 -8.93 22.93 1.56
C LEU A 37 -9.16 22.08 2.82
N ASN A 38 -9.57 20.83 2.66
CA ASN A 38 -9.82 19.90 3.77
C ASN A 38 -8.54 19.15 4.20
N LEU A 39 -7.47 19.17 3.40
CA LEU A 39 -6.20 18.54 3.76
C LEU A 39 -5.54 19.30 4.91
N LYS A 40 -5.07 18.54 5.90
CA LYS A 40 -4.39 19.09 7.08
C LYS A 40 -3.06 18.40 7.27
N ALA A 41 -1.99 19.19 7.27
CA ALA A 41 -0.67 18.69 7.60
C ALA A 41 -0.52 18.55 9.12
N TYR A 42 0.16 17.48 9.53
CA TYR A 42 0.55 17.26 10.92
C TYR A 42 2.06 17.03 11.00
N PRO A 43 2.72 17.47 12.09
CA PRO A 43 4.12 17.16 12.29
C PRO A 43 4.32 15.66 12.53
N PRO A 44 5.43 15.06 12.06
CA PRO A 44 5.74 13.66 12.37
C PRO A 44 5.99 13.49 13.88
N LYS A 45 5.61 12.34 14.42
CA LYS A 45 5.91 11.96 15.81
C LYS A 45 7.42 11.74 16.01
N HIS A 46 8.04 11.13 15.01
CA HIS A 46 9.47 10.84 15.01
C HIS A 46 10.08 11.10 13.64
N ILE A 47 11.33 11.56 13.63
CA ILE A 47 12.16 11.65 12.43
C ILE A 47 13.40 10.81 12.71
N LEU A 48 13.63 9.77 11.91
CA LEU A 48 14.81 8.93 12.00
C LEU A 48 16.02 9.63 11.39
N ASP A 49 17.23 9.24 11.81
CA ASP A 49 18.50 9.78 11.27
C ASP A 49 18.61 9.62 9.74
N SER A 50 17.94 8.65 9.17
CA SER A 50 17.83 8.45 7.72
C SER A 50 16.94 9.46 7.02
N GLY A 51 16.23 10.34 7.74
CA GLY A 51 15.27 11.30 7.20
C GLY A 51 13.86 10.72 6.97
N VAL A 52 13.55 9.57 7.54
CA VAL A 52 12.20 8.96 7.50
C VAL A 52 11.31 9.65 8.53
N HIS A 53 10.18 10.17 8.10
CA HIS A 53 9.15 10.78 8.95
C HIS A 53 8.12 9.73 9.33
N ILE A 54 7.95 9.49 10.64
CA ILE A 54 6.97 8.56 11.20
C ILE A 54 5.84 9.38 11.83
N TYR A 55 4.63 9.19 11.33
CA TYR A 55 3.41 9.83 11.83
C TYR A 55 2.65 8.93 12.78
N GLU A 56 2.67 7.63 12.54
CA GLU A 56 2.06 6.63 13.42
C GLU A 56 3.00 5.46 13.65
N GLU A 57 3.02 4.97 14.88
CA GLU A 57 3.71 3.75 15.26
C GLU A 57 3.03 2.53 14.61
N VAL A 58 3.79 1.46 14.44
CA VAL A 58 3.24 0.22 13.92
C VAL A 58 2.24 -0.39 14.90
N ASP A 59 1.06 -0.76 14.39
CA ASP A 59 0.09 -1.58 15.12
C ASP A 59 0.23 -3.04 14.63
N PRO A 60 0.50 -3.99 15.54
CA PRO A 60 0.66 -5.40 15.15
C PRO A 60 -0.58 -6.02 14.51
N SER A 61 -1.77 -5.45 14.71
CA SER A 61 -3.04 -5.91 14.13
C SER A 61 -3.34 -5.32 12.77
N HIS A 62 -2.54 -4.31 12.33
CA HIS A 62 -2.75 -3.62 11.05
C HIS A 62 -1.87 -4.16 9.94
N GLU A 63 -2.31 -3.95 8.71
CA GLU A 63 -1.57 -4.26 7.49
C GLU A 63 -1.19 -2.98 6.76
N TYR A 64 -0.01 -3.02 6.15
CA TYR A 64 0.61 -1.85 5.56
C TYR A 64 1.06 -2.13 4.13
N ILE A 65 1.06 -1.09 3.30
CA ILE A 65 1.65 -1.12 1.97
C ILE A 65 2.64 0.03 1.83
N MET A 66 3.84 -0.25 1.34
CA MET A 66 4.84 0.75 1.02
C MET A 66 4.89 0.93 -0.50
N LEU A 67 4.79 2.19 -0.94
CA LEU A 67 4.91 2.55 -2.35
C LEU A 67 6.14 3.42 -2.53
N CYS A 68 6.98 3.11 -3.52
CA CYS A 68 8.27 3.73 -3.72
C CYS A 68 8.41 4.27 -5.15
N ASP A 69 8.83 5.53 -5.25
CA ASP A 69 9.31 6.16 -6.48
C ASP A 69 10.82 6.42 -6.37
N VAL A 70 11.57 6.25 -7.47
CA VAL A 70 13.04 6.20 -7.44
C VAL A 70 13.67 7.28 -8.29
N GLY A 71 14.17 8.31 -7.63
CA GLY A 71 14.98 9.36 -8.24
C GLY A 71 16.44 8.92 -8.52
N ARG A 72 17.17 9.72 -9.29
CA ARG A 72 18.57 9.43 -9.70
C ARG A 72 19.60 9.67 -8.59
N GLY A 73 19.25 10.39 -7.54
CA GLY A 73 20.18 10.74 -6.46
C GLY A 73 21.21 11.82 -6.82
N ILE A 74 20.91 12.68 -7.76
CA ILE A 74 21.80 13.76 -8.27
C ILE A 74 21.31 15.17 -7.90
N GLY A 75 20.41 15.28 -6.92
CA GLY A 75 19.88 16.56 -6.46
C GLY A 75 18.74 17.13 -7.32
N GLN A 76 18.12 16.30 -8.16
CA GLN A 76 16.94 16.65 -8.97
C GLN A 76 15.71 15.95 -8.40
N ASP A 77 15.19 14.93 -9.08
CA ASP A 77 14.03 14.16 -8.63
C ASP A 77 14.34 13.42 -7.33
N TYR A 78 13.34 13.23 -6.49
CA TYR A 78 13.50 12.58 -5.20
C TYR A 78 13.26 11.08 -5.29
N SER A 79 14.06 10.32 -4.55
CA SER A 79 13.65 8.97 -4.14
C SER A 79 12.72 9.10 -2.95
N THR A 80 11.53 8.57 -3.08
CA THR A 80 10.46 8.70 -2.09
C THR A 80 9.83 7.35 -1.77
N PHE A 81 9.29 7.22 -0.57
CA PHE A 81 8.28 6.23 -0.28
C PHE A 81 7.23 6.76 0.69
N ASN A 82 6.04 6.20 0.59
CA ASN A 82 4.97 6.36 1.56
C ASN A 82 4.52 5.00 2.07
N ILE A 83 4.29 4.87 3.37
CA ILE A 83 3.59 3.72 3.92
C ILE A 83 2.16 4.13 4.23
N ILE A 84 1.24 3.30 3.79
CA ILE A 84 -0.21 3.48 3.98
C ILE A 84 -0.72 2.32 4.81
N ASP A 85 -1.42 2.63 5.89
CA ASP A 85 -2.24 1.68 6.64
C ASP A 85 -3.51 1.38 5.84
N ILE A 86 -3.71 0.10 5.52
CA ILE A 86 -4.82 -0.37 4.69
C ILE A 86 -5.85 -1.19 5.47
N SER A 87 -5.71 -1.28 6.80
CA SER A 87 -6.57 -2.09 7.65
C SER A 87 -7.93 -1.48 7.90
N THR A 88 -8.02 -0.15 7.86
CA THR A 88 -9.25 0.59 8.13
C THR A 88 -9.51 1.63 7.04
N LYS A 89 -10.74 2.13 6.97
CA LYS A 89 -11.09 3.29 6.13
C LYS A 89 -11.42 4.48 7.02
N PRO A 90 -10.89 5.66 6.70
CA PRO A 90 -10.00 5.97 5.58
C PRO A 90 -8.67 5.20 5.68
N PHE A 91 -8.07 4.84 4.53
CA PHE A 91 -6.66 4.45 4.46
C PHE A 91 -5.80 5.61 4.91
N LYS A 92 -4.69 5.36 5.58
CA LYS A 92 -3.96 6.43 6.25
C LYS A 92 -2.47 6.41 5.93
N GLN A 93 -1.93 7.56 5.51
CA GLN A 93 -0.49 7.76 5.41
C GLN A 93 0.13 7.73 6.82
N VAL A 94 1.07 6.81 7.05
CA VAL A 94 1.69 6.64 8.38
C VAL A 94 3.20 6.91 8.38
N VAL A 95 3.86 6.79 7.24
CA VAL A 95 5.29 7.09 7.06
C VAL A 95 5.52 7.77 5.72
N THR A 96 6.48 8.71 5.72
CA THR A 96 6.97 9.36 4.49
C THR A 96 8.49 9.42 4.51
N TYR A 97 9.09 9.22 3.35
CA TYR A 97 10.50 9.45 3.09
C TYR A 97 10.69 10.23 1.79
N ARG A 98 11.64 11.16 1.79
CA ARG A 98 11.96 11.99 0.64
C ARG A 98 13.44 12.38 0.66
N ASN A 99 14.20 12.01 -0.39
CA ASN A 99 15.62 12.37 -0.50
C ASN A 99 16.06 12.40 -1.96
N ASN A 100 16.65 13.49 -2.43
CA ASN A 100 17.10 13.66 -3.80
C ASN A 100 18.61 13.40 -4.02
N THR A 101 19.33 13.04 -2.96
CA THR A 101 20.78 12.78 -3.00
C THR A 101 21.12 11.31 -2.76
N ILE A 102 20.17 10.51 -2.31
CA ILE A 102 20.39 9.08 -2.07
C ILE A 102 20.57 8.34 -3.40
N SER A 103 21.64 7.55 -3.46
CA SER A 103 21.86 6.67 -4.62
C SER A 103 20.81 5.56 -4.70
N PRO A 104 20.32 5.21 -5.90
CA PRO A 104 19.46 4.03 -6.11
C PRO A 104 20.07 2.71 -5.59
N LEU A 105 21.39 2.63 -5.44
CA LEU A 105 22.07 1.45 -4.86
C LEU A 105 21.98 1.38 -3.32
N LEU A 106 21.77 2.51 -2.66
CA LEU A 106 21.66 2.57 -1.19
C LEU A 106 20.22 2.63 -0.71
N PHE A 107 19.32 3.13 -1.53
CA PHE A 107 17.91 3.29 -1.20
C PHE A 107 17.21 1.97 -0.80
N PRO A 108 17.52 0.79 -1.41
CA PRO A 108 16.93 -0.49 -1.00
C PRO A 108 17.16 -0.84 0.46
N ASN A 109 18.29 -0.45 1.06
CA ASN A 109 18.59 -0.71 2.46
C ASN A 109 17.64 0.06 3.41
N ILE A 110 17.26 1.30 3.03
CA ILE A 110 16.30 2.08 3.82
C ILE A 110 14.91 1.48 3.67
N ILE A 111 14.48 1.14 2.43
CA ILE A 111 13.23 0.46 2.16
C ILE A 111 13.12 -0.82 3.00
N TYR A 112 14.11 -1.71 2.90
CA TYR A 112 14.17 -2.98 3.61
C TYR A 112 14.02 -2.79 5.13
N LYS A 113 14.80 -1.88 5.71
CA LYS A 113 14.76 -1.61 7.16
C LYS A 113 13.38 -1.13 7.62
N ILE A 114 12.78 -0.21 6.87
CA ILE A 114 11.48 0.38 7.26
C ILE A 114 10.33 -0.58 6.95
N ALA A 115 10.38 -1.31 5.85
CA ALA A 115 9.37 -2.32 5.52
C ALA A 115 9.31 -3.43 6.58
N ASN A 116 10.46 -3.92 7.05
CA ASN A 116 10.53 -4.89 8.16
C ASN A 116 9.99 -4.29 9.48
N LEU A 117 10.25 -3.02 9.76
CA LEU A 117 9.66 -2.35 10.94
C LEU A 117 8.13 -2.33 10.87
N TYR A 118 7.55 -2.18 9.67
CA TYR A 118 6.10 -2.18 9.44
C TYR A 118 5.60 -3.57 9.01
N LYS A 119 5.95 -4.61 9.78
CA LYS A 119 5.47 -5.99 9.64
C LYS A 119 5.81 -6.65 8.30
N GLU A 120 6.99 -6.41 7.78
CA GLU A 120 7.36 -6.90 6.46
C GLU A 120 6.29 -6.54 5.41
N CYS A 121 5.84 -5.27 5.43
CA CYS A 121 4.73 -4.81 4.62
C CYS A 121 4.96 -5.06 3.12
N LEU A 122 3.88 -5.17 2.35
CA LEU A 122 4.00 -5.27 0.90
C LEU A 122 4.70 -4.03 0.33
N VAL A 123 5.82 -4.25 -0.38
CA VAL A 123 6.58 -3.18 -1.05
C VAL A 123 6.26 -3.17 -2.53
N VAL A 124 5.80 -2.03 -3.04
CA VAL A 124 5.51 -1.79 -4.45
C VAL A 124 6.44 -0.68 -4.94
N VAL A 125 7.33 -1.01 -5.87
CA VAL A 125 8.30 -0.06 -6.43
C VAL A 125 7.89 0.29 -7.86
N GLU A 126 7.93 1.57 -8.23
CA GLU A 126 7.87 1.97 -9.63
C GLU A 126 9.13 1.46 -10.33
N SER A 127 8.96 0.55 -11.31
CA SER A 127 10.08 -0.14 -11.96
C SER A 127 10.67 0.58 -13.17
N ASN A 128 10.22 1.80 -13.46
CA ASN A 128 10.77 2.63 -14.52
C ASN A 128 12.22 3.03 -14.21
N ASP A 129 13.03 3.27 -15.23
CA ASP A 129 14.39 3.80 -15.15
C ASP A 129 15.25 3.15 -14.04
N HIS A 130 15.49 3.88 -12.94
CA HIS A 130 16.29 3.40 -11.81
C HIS A 130 15.54 2.51 -10.84
N GLY A 131 14.23 2.46 -10.91
CA GLY A 131 13.40 1.62 -10.05
C GLY A 131 13.69 0.13 -10.20
N ILE A 132 14.03 -0.32 -11.42
CA ILE A 132 14.41 -1.73 -11.64
C ILE A 132 15.68 -2.14 -10.88
N VAL A 133 16.61 -1.20 -10.64
CA VAL A 133 17.81 -1.45 -9.83
C VAL A 133 17.42 -1.69 -8.39
N VAL A 134 16.50 -0.87 -7.86
CA VAL A 134 15.96 -1.01 -6.49
C VAL A 134 15.19 -2.32 -6.35
N CYS A 135 14.32 -2.66 -7.32
CA CYS A 135 13.61 -3.94 -7.33
C CYS A 135 14.56 -5.13 -7.29
N ASN A 136 15.59 -5.14 -8.15
CA ASN A 136 16.57 -6.23 -8.20
C ASN A 136 17.36 -6.37 -6.89
N ALA A 137 17.78 -5.25 -6.29
CA ALA A 137 18.48 -5.27 -5.02
C ALA A 137 17.60 -5.79 -3.87
N LEU A 138 16.33 -5.37 -3.81
CA LEU A 138 15.38 -5.89 -2.82
C LEU A 138 15.14 -7.39 -3.00
N TYR A 139 14.93 -7.85 -4.22
CA TYR A 139 14.56 -9.22 -4.52
C TYR A 139 15.75 -10.20 -4.45
N HIS A 140 16.89 -9.86 -5.07
CA HIS A 140 18.01 -10.77 -5.21
C HIS A 140 19.09 -10.60 -4.14
N ASP A 141 19.37 -9.36 -3.69
CA ASP A 141 20.48 -9.09 -2.77
C ASP A 141 19.99 -9.10 -1.33
N LEU A 142 18.81 -8.53 -1.05
CA LEU A 142 18.22 -8.44 0.29
C LEU A 142 17.18 -9.53 0.56
N GLU A 143 16.84 -10.34 -0.45
CA GLU A 143 15.88 -11.45 -0.37
C GLU A 143 14.55 -11.04 0.31
N TYR A 144 14.04 -9.84 -0.05
CA TYR A 144 12.80 -9.34 0.52
C TYR A 144 11.60 -10.06 -0.09
N GLU A 145 10.96 -10.92 0.68
CA GLU A 145 9.92 -11.83 0.18
C GLU A 145 8.62 -11.11 -0.22
N ASN A 146 8.29 -9.99 0.44
CA ASN A 146 7.02 -9.29 0.24
C ASN A 146 7.12 -8.12 -0.76
N LEU A 147 7.95 -8.29 -1.80
CA LEU A 147 8.03 -7.38 -2.94
C LEU A 147 6.93 -7.71 -3.95
N TYR A 148 6.19 -6.69 -4.41
CA TYR A 148 5.17 -6.87 -5.44
C TYR A 148 5.79 -7.31 -6.78
N ILE A 149 5.26 -8.40 -7.32
CA ILE A 149 5.64 -8.96 -8.61
C ILE A 149 4.41 -8.96 -9.51
N GLU A 150 4.47 -8.19 -10.61
CA GLU A 150 3.40 -8.21 -11.61
C GLU A 150 3.50 -9.49 -12.43
N SER A 151 2.55 -10.41 -12.23
CA SER A 151 2.50 -11.64 -13.02
C SER A 151 2.08 -11.32 -14.45
N ALA A 152 2.93 -11.64 -15.41
CA ALA A 152 2.69 -11.43 -16.84
C ALA A 152 2.72 -12.77 -17.60
N VAL A 153 1.95 -12.86 -18.69
CA VAL A 153 1.80 -14.08 -19.52
C VAL A 153 3.16 -14.62 -20.03
N LYS A 154 4.19 -13.77 -20.12
CA LYS A 154 5.51 -14.15 -20.65
C LYS A 154 6.63 -14.22 -19.62
N ALA A 155 6.56 -13.45 -18.56
CA ALA A 155 7.53 -13.44 -17.47
C ALA A 155 7.00 -12.54 -16.33
N ASP A 156 7.28 -12.90 -15.09
CA ASP A 156 7.03 -12.07 -13.94
C ASP A 156 7.92 -10.83 -13.97
N LYS A 157 7.37 -9.69 -13.59
CA LYS A 157 8.07 -8.41 -13.55
C LYS A 157 8.07 -7.87 -12.14
N LEU A 158 9.25 -7.51 -11.65
CA LEU A 158 9.40 -6.87 -10.36
C LEU A 158 8.84 -5.45 -10.39
N GLY A 159 8.03 -5.10 -9.40
CA GLY A 159 7.43 -3.78 -9.25
C GLY A 159 6.32 -3.47 -10.26
N VAL A 160 5.99 -2.20 -10.41
CA VAL A 160 4.95 -1.68 -11.32
C VAL A 160 5.57 -0.81 -12.40
N LEU A 161 5.32 -1.13 -13.65
CA LEU A 161 5.74 -0.27 -14.76
C LEU A 161 4.72 0.87 -14.92
N MET A 162 5.12 2.11 -14.60
CA MET A 162 4.28 3.30 -14.75
C MET A 162 4.12 3.67 -16.23
N THR A 163 3.07 3.15 -16.84
CA THR A 163 2.66 3.50 -18.19
C THR A 163 1.64 4.63 -18.18
N LYS A 164 1.40 5.29 -19.32
CA LYS A 164 0.32 6.30 -19.45
C LYS A 164 -1.05 5.77 -19.03
N LYS A 165 -1.30 4.47 -19.24
CA LYS A 165 -2.57 3.83 -18.83
C LYS A 165 -2.62 3.65 -17.32
N VAL A 166 -1.54 3.17 -16.70
CA VAL A 166 -1.41 3.00 -15.24
C VAL A 166 -1.57 4.34 -14.55
N LYS A 167 -0.81 5.37 -14.98
CA LYS A 167 -0.91 6.73 -14.43
C LYS A 167 -2.32 7.29 -14.51
N ARG A 168 -3.00 7.15 -15.65
CA ARG A 168 -4.38 7.64 -15.82
C ARG A 168 -5.37 6.96 -14.89
N ILE A 169 -5.30 5.62 -14.76
CA ILE A 169 -6.16 4.87 -13.84
C ILE A 169 -5.86 5.28 -12.40
N GLY A 170 -4.58 5.34 -12.04
CA GLY A 170 -4.12 5.77 -10.72
C GLY A 170 -4.60 7.16 -10.35
N CYS A 171 -4.46 8.15 -11.24
CA CYS A 171 -4.98 9.51 -11.03
C CYS A 171 -6.48 9.52 -10.78
N SER A 172 -7.27 8.77 -11.57
CA SER A 172 -8.73 8.71 -11.41
C SER A 172 -9.12 8.14 -10.05
N THR A 173 -8.52 7.01 -9.66
CA THR A 173 -8.84 6.35 -8.38
C THR A 173 -8.30 7.15 -7.19
N PHE A 174 -7.09 7.71 -7.28
CA PHE A 174 -6.54 8.57 -6.24
C PHE A 174 -7.43 9.78 -5.96
N LYS A 175 -7.89 10.45 -7.03
CA LYS A 175 -8.87 11.54 -6.94
C LYS A 175 -10.12 11.08 -6.17
N GLU A 176 -10.71 9.96 -6.59
CA GLU A 176 -11.92 9.42 -5.94
C GLU A 176 -11.69 9.11 -4.46
N LEU A 177 -10.58 8.45 -4.12
CA LEU A 177 -10.25 8.10 -2.73
C LEU A 177 -10.11 9.35 -1.84
N LEU A 178 -9.46 10.39 -2.35
CA LEU A 178 -9.23 11.61 -1.59
C LEU A 178 -10.50 12.46 -1.45
N GLU A 179 -11.23 12.70 -2.55
CA GLU A 179 -12.46 13.51 -2.57
C GLU A 179 -13.63 12.86 -1.80
N GLN A 180 -13.62 11.51 -1.67
CA GLN A 180 -14.59 10.77 -0.85
C GLN A 180 -14.14 10.55 0.60
N ASN A 181 -13.04 11.18 1.03
CA ASN A 181 -12.46 11.00 2.37
C ASN A 181 -12.18 9.53 2.71
N LYS A 182 -11.77 8.74 1.71
CA LYS A 182 -11.37 7.33 1.87
C LYS A 182 -9.86 7.14 2.06
N LEU A 183 -9.09 8.23 1.88
CA LEU A 183 -7.65 8.29 2.07
C LEU A 183 -7.30 9.56 2.85
N GLU A 184 -6.56 9.40 3.93
CA GLU A 184 -6.03 10.48 4.77
C GLU A 184 -4.55 10.69 4.46
N ILE A 185 -4.18 11.91 4.04
CA ILE A 185 -2.83 12.35 3.77
C ILE A 185 -2.50 13.45 4.77
N ILE A 186 -1.37 13.29 5.47
CA ILE A 186 -1.01 14.13 6.62
C ILE A 186 0.39 14.75 6.52
N ASP A 187 1.23 14.28 5.58
CA ASP A 187 2.55 14.85 5.35
C ASP A 187 2.47 16.17 4.57
N GLU A 188 3.15 17.20 5.08
CA GLU A 188 3.13 18.54 4.51
C GLU A 188 3.69 18.58 3.08
N HIS A 189 4.80 17.88 2.81
CA HIS A 189 5.40 17.85 1.48
C HIS A 189 4.49 17.15 0.45
N THR A 190 3.86 16.06 0.84
CA THR A 190 2.89 15.37 0.00
C THR A 190 1.71 16.28 -0.33
N ILE A 191 1.17 16.99 0.66
CA ILE A 191 0.06 17.93 0.45
C ILE A 191 0.50 19.07 -0.47
N MET A 192 1.70 19.62 -0.32
CA MET A 192 2.24 20.64 -1.24
C MET A 192 2.33 20.14 -2.68
N GLU A 193 2.84 18.93 -2.90
CA GLU A 193 2.89 18.34 -4.26
C GLU A 193 1.50 18.15 -4.86
N ILE A 194 0.51 17.69 -4.08
CA ILE A 194 -0.87 17.55 -4.52
C ILE A 194 -1.46 18.89 -4.98
N THR A 195 -1.16 19.98 -4.28
CA THR A 195 -1.69 21.32 -4.64
C THR A 195 -1.11 21.88 -5.93
N THR A 196 0.06 21.37 -6.36
CA THR A 196 0.77 21.80 -7.57
C THR A 196 0.69 20.79 -8.72
N PHE A 197 -0.06 19.69 -8.52
CA PHE A 197 -0.21 18.63 -9.51
C PHE A 197 -1.36 18.95 -10.45
N GLU A 198 -1.04 19.40 -11.67
CA GLU A 198 -1.96 20.00 -12.63
C GLU A 198 -2.04 19.23 -13.96
N ALA A 199 -3.10 19.46 -14.70
CA ALA A 199 -3.30 18.87 -16.02
C ALA A 199 -2.27 19.40 -17.03
N ARG A 200 -1.57 18.50 -17.73
CA ARG A 200 -0.69 18.80 -18.86
C ARG A 200 -1.06 17.92 -20.05
N GLY A 201 -1.74 18.52 -21.01
CA GLY A 201 -2.25 17.79 -22.17
C GLY A 201 -3.20 16.67 -21.74
N ASN A 202 -2.80 15.42 -21.98
CA ASN A 202 -3.60 14.22 -21.60
C ASN A 202 -3.10 13.53 -20.33
N SER A 203 -2.30 14.20 -19.51
CA SER A 203 -1.70 13.68 -18.28
C SER A 203 -1.77 14.73 -17.16
N TYR A 204 -1.26 14.38 -16.00
CA TYR A 204 -1.05 15.27 -14.86
C TYR A 204 0.41 15.24 -14.47
N GLU A 205 0.97 16.39 -14.11
CA GLU A 205 2.38 16.55 -13.74
C GLU A 205 2.49 17.72 -12.76
N ALA A 206 3.61 17.79 -12.02
CA ALA A 206 3.90 18.95 -11.21
C ALA A 206 3.97 20.23 -12.06
N SER A 207 3.45 21.34 -11.55
CA SER A 207 3.63 22.65 -12.16
C SER A 207 5.12 23.04 -12.18
N ASN A 208 5.49 23.96 -13.07
CA ASN A 208 6.90 24.31 -13.30
C ASN A 208 7.65 24.68 -12.00
N GLY A 209 8.77 24.02 -11.74
CA GLY A 209 9.61 24.24 -10.57
C GLY A 209 9.17 23.50 -9.31
N ASN A 210 8.12 22.70 -9.39
CA ASN A 210 7.66 21.81 -8.32
C ASN A 210 7.98 20.34 -8.64
N HIS A 211 7.72 19.47 -7.68
CA HIS A 211 7.94 18.03 -7.74
C HIS A 211 6.62 17.27 -7.58
N ASP A 212 6.56 16.03 -8.07
CA ASP A 212 5.42 15.12 -7.95
C ASP A 212 5.82 13.72 -7.46
N ASP A 213 7.06 13.54 -6.97
CA ASP A 213 7.61 12.25 -6.59
C ASP A 213 6.79 11.57 -5.45
N LEU A 214 6.32 12.34 -4.46
CA LEU A 214 5.46 11.84 -3.39
C LEU A 214 4.04 11.56 -3.88
N VAL A 215 3.51 12.40 -4.75
CA VAL A 215 2.18 12.21 -5.35
C VAL A 215 2.16 10.97 -6.23
N MET A 216 3.25 10.67 -6.94
CA MET A 216 3.37 9.47 -7.78
C MET A 216 3.19 8.18 -6.96
N ASN A 217 3.64 8.13 -5.71
CA ASN A 217 3.35 7.02 -4.81
C ASN A 217 1.85 6.83 -4.60
N PHE A 218 1.09 7.90 -4.39
CA PHE A 218 -0.37 7.83 -4.22
C PHE A 218 -1.11 7.52 -5.51
N ILE A 219 -0.58 7.95 -6.66
CA ILE A 219 -1.10 7.55 -7.97
C ILE A 219 -0.91 6.04 -8.17
N MET A 220 0.26 5.51 -7.80
CA MET A 220 0.53 4.08 -7.83
C MET A 220 -0.38 3.33 -6.85
N PHE A 221 -0.62 3.87 -5.65
CA PHE A 221 -1.63 3.33 -4.71
C PHE A 221 -3.02 3.30 -5.32
N GLY A 222 -3.46 4.40 -5.97
CA GLY A 222 -4.75 4.46 -6.65
C GLY A 222 -4.90 3.40 -7.75
N TYR A 223 -3.87 3.16 -8.55
CA TYR A 223 -3.85 2.06 -9.51
C TYR A 223 -3.98 0.71 -8.81
N PHE A 224 -3.20 0.50 -7.76
CA PHE A 224 -3.13 -0.74 -7.02
C PHE A 224 -4.46 -1.06 -6.31
N ALA A 225 -5.06 -0.06 -5.66
CA ALA A 225 -6.34 -0.18 -4.96
C ALA A 225 -7.52 -0.59 -5.87
N GLY A 226 -7.40 -0.36 -7.18
CA GLY A 226 -8.36 -0.82 -8.19
C GLY A 226 -8.12 -2.23 -8.71
N THR A 227 -7.09 -2.95 -8.24
CA THR A 227 -6.75 -4.29 -8.71
C THR A 227 -7.46 -5.39 -7.91
N ASN A 228 -7.67 -6.56 -8.55
CA ASN A 228 -8.18 -7.74 -7.85
C ASN A 228 -7.24 -8.19 -6.73
N PHE A 229 -5.94 -8.05 -6.94
CA PHE A 229 -4.93 -8.40 -5.94
C PHE A 229 -5.12 -7.59 -4.63
N PHE A 230 -5.39 -6.28 -4.73
CA PHE A 230 -5.65 -5.46 -3.55
C PHE A 230 -6.94 -5.86 -2.82
N ASN A 231 -7.99 -6.20 -3.59
CA ASN A 231 -9.23 -6.71 -3.01
C ASN A 231 -8.99 -8.05 -2.29
N GLU A 232 -8.23 -8.96 -2.89
CA GLU A 232 -7.85 -10.22 -2.26
C GLU A 232 -7.03 -9.99 -0.98
N LEU A 233 -6.07 -9.07 -1.00
CA LEU A 233 -5.26 -8.71 0.15
C LEU A 233 -6.12 -8.18 1.31
N THR A 234 -7.04 -7.26 1.03
CA THR A 234 -7.95 -6.70 2.05
C THR A 234 -9.02 -7.69 2.50
N ASP A 235 -9.52 -8.55 1.60
CA ASP A 235 -10.47 -9.61 1.93
C ASP A 235 -9.83 -10.73 2.76
N MET A 236 -8.56 -11.09 2.50
CA MET A 236 -7.80 -12.03 3.31
C MET A 236 -7.63 -11.50 4.74
N ASN A 237 -7.25 -10.24 4.89
CA ASN A 237 -7.14 -9.61 6.20
C ASN A 237 -8.47 -9.61 6.97
N LEU A 238 -9.59 -9.34 6.29
CA LEU A 238 -10.91 -9.41 6.90
C LEU A 238 -11.24 -10.85 7.36
N LYS A 239 -10.90 -11.87 6.57
CA LYS A 239 -11.07 -13.28 6.95
C LYS A 239 -10.21 -13.66 8.15
N ASP A 240 -8.95 -13.21 8.19
CA ASP A 240 -8.04 -13.48 9.30
C ASP A 240 -8.49 -12.80 10.59
N ILE A 241 -8.96 -11.54 10.52
CA ILE A 241 -9.56 -10.82 11.65
C ILE A 241 -10.82 -11.54 12.15
N LEU A 242 -11.71 -11.97 11.25
CA LEU A 242 -12.91 -12.72 11.60
C LEU A 242 -12.58 -14.08 12.20
N TYR A 243 -11.54 -14.76 11.70
CA TYR A 243 -11.08 -16.03 12.22
C TYR A 243 -10.43 -15.88 13.59
N ALA A 244 -9.57 -14.89 13.79
CA ALA A 244 -8.98 -14.56 15.09
C ALA A 244 -10.05 -14.18 16.15
N LYS A 245 -11.06 -13.39 15.74
CA LYS A 245 -12.20 -13.05 16.58
C LYS A 245 -13.00 -14.29 16.98
N ARG A 246 -13.23 -15.21 16.03
CA ARG A 246 -13.95 -16.46 16.28
C ARG A 246 -13.16 -17.41 17.18
N LEU A 247 -11.83 -17.49 17.03
CA LEU A 247 -10.96 -18.23 17.94
C LEU A 247 -11.03 -17.65 19.37
N LYS A 248 -11.02 -16.34 19.50
CA LYS A 248 -11.12 -15.67 20.79
C LYS A 248 -12.49 -15.89 21.45
N GLU A 249 -13.58 -15.88 20.68
CA GLU A 249 -14.93 -16.23 21.13
C GLU A 249 -15.04 -17.70 21.57
N ILE A 250 -14.28 -18.61 20.96
CA ILE A 250 -14.19 -20.01 21.33
C ILE A 250 -13.35 -20.19 22.59
N ASP A 251 -12.27 -19.43 22.76
CA ASP A 251 -11.39 -19.49 23.94
C ASP A 251 -12.08 -18.88 25.20
N ASP A 252 -12.88 -17.82 25.00
CA ASP A 252 -13.68 -17.18 26.06
C ASP A 252 -14.99 -17.95 26.36
N GLY A 253 -15.42 -18.83 25.47
CA GLY A 253 -16.59 -19.70 25.61
C GLY A 253 -16.17 -21.09 26.08
N VAL A 254 -16.63 -21.50 27.25
CA VAL A 254 -16.47 -22.86 27.79
C VAL A 254 -16.83 -23.89 26.70
N VAL A 255 -15.79 -24.48 26.08
CA VAL A 255 -16.00 -25.60 25.14
C VAL A 255 -16.57 -26.77 25.94
N PRO A 256 -17.76 -27.27 25.65
CA PRO A 256 -18.23 -28.51 26.27
C PRO A 256 -17.28 -29.64 25.89
N PHE A 257 -16.55 -30.16 26.84
CA PHE A 257 -15.77 -31.37 26.68
C PHE A 257 -16.72 -32.48 26.17
N GLY A 258 -16.56 -32.92 24.92
CA GLY A 258 -17.30 -34.10 24.53
C GLY A 258 -17.53 -34.39 23.05
N PHE A 259 -17.00 -33.65 22.11
CA PHE A 259 -17.11 -34.06 20.69
C PHE A 259 -15.74 -33.99 20.00
N ILE A 260 -14.89 -34.93 20.35
CA ILE A 260 -13.84 -35.36 19.39
C ILE A 260 -14.50 -36.50 18.59
N ASP A 261 -15.10 -36.16 17.48
CA ASP A 261 -15.40 -37.17 16.47
C ASP A 261 -14.08 -37.60 15.84
N ASP A 262 -13.56 -38.75 16.22
CA ASP A 262 -12.34 -39.34 15.70
C ASP A 262 -12.54 -39.91 14.27
N GLY A 263 -13.68 -39.64 13.64
CA GLY A 263 -14.04 -40.15 12.31
C GLY A 263 -14.30 -41.66 12.27
N SER A 264 -14.26 -42.33 13.40
CA SER A 264 -14.43 -43.81 13.46
C SER A 264 -15.90 -44.24 13.14
N ALA A 265 -16.84 -43.35 13.43
CA ALA A 265 -18.26 -43.61 13.09
C ALA A 265 -18.52 -43.59 11.58
N ALA A 266 -17.92 -42.61 10.88
CA ALA A 266 -18.03 -42.53 9.41
C ALA A 266 -17.35 -43.72 8.72
N GLN A 267 -16.19 -44.15 9.20
CA GLN A 267 -15.54 -45.35 8.65
C GLN A 267 -16.35 -46.62 8.86
N LYS A 268 -17.07 -46.77 9.97
CA LYS A 268 -17.95 -47.92 10.19
C LYS A 268 -19.18 -47.87 9.29
N GLU A 269 -19.71 -46.71 8.98
CA GLU A 269 -20.85 -46.57 8.08
C GLU A 269 -20.46 -46.88 6.63
N TYR A 270 -19.30 -46.45 6.14
CA TYR A 270 -18.76 -46.81 4.83
C TYR A 270 -18.42 -48.30 4.72
N ALA A 271 -17.89 -48.93 5.77
CA ALA A 271 -17.61 -50.37 5.80
C ALA A 271 -18.88 -51.19 5.79
N ASN A 272 -20.00 -50.71 6.36
CA ASN A 272 -21.28 -51.39 6.35
C ASN A 272 -22.04 -51.20 5.03
N GLN A 273 -21.94 -50.02 4.37
CA GLN A 273 -22.51 -49.82 3.04
C GLN A 273 -21.83 -50.68 1.98
N GLY A 274 -20.49 -50.79 2.01
CA GLY A 274 -19.76 -51.66 1.06
C GLY A 274 -20.08 -53.15 1.21
N ARG A 275 -20.66 -53.58 2.34
CA ARG A 275 -21.16 -54.94 2.53
C ARG A 275 -22.61 -55.12 2.06
N ALA A 276 -23.39 -54.07 1.99
CA ALA A 276 -24.78 -54.10 1.56
C ALA A 276 -24.91 -54.07 0.03
N ASP A 277 -23.94 -53.53 -0.68
CA ASP A 277 -24.00 -53.32 -2.14
C ASP A 277 -23.47 -54.51 -2.98
N GLY A 278 -23.21 -55.66 -2.38
CA GLY A 278 -23.13 -56.96 -3.06
C GLY A 278 -22.22 -57.02 -4.30
N TRP A 279 -21.03 -56.47 -4.25
CA TRP A 279 -20.02 -56.73 -5.28
C TRP A 279 -19.41 -58.10 -5.07
N LEU A 280 -20.13 -59.11 -5.61
CA LEU A 280 -19.61 -60.45 -5.89
C LEU A 280 -18.58 -60.31 -7.02
N TYR A 281 -17.30 -60.45 -6.69
CA TYR A 281 -16.30 -60.81 -7.70
C TYR A 281 -16.62 -62.21 -8.19
N ASP A 282 -17.05 -62.32 -9.43
CA ASP A 282 -17.22 -63.54 -10.14
C ASP A 282 -15.85 -64.09 -10.54
N ASP A 283 -15.43 -65.14 -9.82
CA ASP A 283 -14.15 -65.83 -9.99
C ASP A 283 -14.34 -66.96 -11.07
N THR A 284 -14.67 -66.51 -12.28
CA THR A 284 -14.70 -67.42 -13.42
C THR A 284 -14.04 -66.81 -14.63
N ASP A 285 -12.73 -66.89 -14.69
CA ASP A 285 -11.98 -67.05 -15.94
C ASP A 285 -10.58 -67.62 -15.65
N LYS A 286 -10.55 -68.88 -15.30
CA LYS A 286 -9.42 -69.75 -15.59
C LYS A 286 -9.80 -70.59 -16.79
N ASN A 287 -9.29 -70.20 -17.95
CA ASN A 287 -8.87 -71.08 -19.07
C ASN A 287 -8.80 -70.33 -20.38
N PHE A 288 -7.64 -70.03 -20.79
CA PHE A 288 -6.90 -70.27 -22.04
C PHE A 288 -5.69 -69.40 -22.11
#